data_587c991f6f611d33eff6d35c353b8d0a
#
_entry.id   587c991f6f611d33eff6d35c353b8d0a
#
_cell.length_a   1.000
_cell.length_b   1.000
_cell.length_c   1.000
_cell.angle_alpha   90.00
_cell.angle_beta   90.00
_cell.angle_gamma   90.00
#
_symmetry.space_group_name_H-M   'P 1'
#
loop_
_entity.id
_entity.type
_entity.pdbx_description
1 polymer ?
#
loop_
_entity_poly.entity_id
_entity_poly.type
_entity_poly.pdbx_seq_one_letter_code
_entity_poly.pdbx_strand_id
1 'polypeptide(L)'
;MNQIQIADNKKLNFFNWLLVVLACLLLSSNLASPSIADDDPPKKELTIKDIMVKAHKPAKPTESTYLLKKVATGKATQEEATQLHAYYEKLATLTPPKGEQASWAAKTTGLVAAAKAAVDKEEGFKAKLRTASDCAACHEAHK
;
A
#
# COMPACT_ATOMS: atom_id res chain seq x y z
N MET A 1 42.78 -35.91 -22.22
CA MET A 1 42.09 -35.83 -23.50
C MET A 1 40.64 -35.51 -23.24
N ASN A 2 40.17 -34.38 -23.70
CA ASN A 2 38.83 -33.76 -23.81
C ASN A 2 38.70 -32.43 -23.11
N GLN A 3 39.30 -31.40 -23.72
CA GLN A 3 39.08 -30.00 -23.43
C GLN A 3 38.72 -29.23 -24.73
N ILE A 4 37.77 -29.67 -25.50
CA ILE A 4 37.33 -28.93 -26.68
C ILE A 4 35.86 -29.29 -26.89
N GLN A 5 34.92 -28.48 -26.37
CA GLN A 5 33.50 -28.37 -26.80
C GLN A 5 32.68 -27.33 -26.02
N ILE A 6 33.27 -26.32 -25.36
CA ILE A 6 32.47 -25.35 -24.60
C ILE A 6 32.41 -23.95 -25.27
N ALA A 7 33.13 -23.74 -26.37
CA ALA A 7 33.26 -22.42 -26.97
C ALA A 7 32.17 -22.02 -27.98
N ASP A 8 31.46 -22.98 -28.58
CA ASP A 8 30.51 -22.66 -29.67
C ASP A 8 29.07 -22.35 -29.26
N ASN A 9 28.69 -22.73 -28.07
CA ASN A 9 27.29 -22.55 -27.64
C ASN A 9 26.93 -21.10 -27.21
N LYS A 10 27.90 -20.28 -26.87
CA LYS A 10 27.65 -18.87 -26.45
C LYS A 10 27.36 -17.93 -27.62
N LYS A 11 27.96 -18.19 -28.79
CA LYS A 11 27.73 -17.32 -29.97
C LYS A 11 26.36 -17.57 -30.61
N LEU A 12 25.88 -18.80 -30.58
CA LEU A 12 24.60 -19.19 -31.17
C LEU A 12 23.41 -18.62 -30.35
N ASN A 13 23.53 -18.56 -29.01
CA ASN A 13 22.52 -18.00 -28.16
C ASN A 13 22.40 -16.49 -28.26
N PHE A 14 23.52 -15.79 -28.50
CA PHE A 14 23.50 -14.32 -28.64
C PHE A 14 22.81 -13.87 -29.93
N PHE A 15 23.05 -14.59 -31.02
CA PHE A 15 22.45 -14.28 -32.32
C PHE A 15 20.94 -14.58 -32.35
N ASN A 16 20.53 -15.65 -31.69
CA ASN A 16 19.11 -16.02 -31.57
C ASN A 16 18.36 -15.06 -30.65
N TRP A 17 19.00 -14.56 -29.58
CA TRP A 17 18.44 -13.55 -28.71
C TRP A 17 18.23 -12.19 -29.40
N LEU A 18 19.17 -11.79 -30.26
CA LEU A 18 19.10 -10.57 -31.06
C LEU A 18 17.94 -10.60 -32.07
N LEU A 19 17.69 -11.75 -32.70
CA LEU A 19 16.56 -11.94 -33.63
C LEU A 19 15.19 -11.88 -32.92
N VAL A 20 15.10 -12.41 -31.72
CA VAL A 20 13.86 -12.34 -30.92
C VAL A 20 13.55 -10.90 -30.50
N VAL A 21 14.57 -10.14 -30.09
CA VAL A 21 14.38 -8.73 -29.72
C VAL A 21 13.97 -7.87 -30.92
N LEU A 22 14.56 -8.13 -32.11
CA LEU A 22 14.21 -7.41 -33.34
C LEU A 22 12.78 -7.74 -33.82
N ALA A 23 12.33 -8.98 -33.66
CA ALA A 23 10.95 -9.39 -33.99
C ALA A 23 9.90 -8.76 -33.07
N CYS A 24 10.23 -8.54 -31.78
CA CYS A 24 9.33 -7.88 -30.84
C CYS A 24 9.15 -6.38 -31.12
N LEU A 25 10.17 -5.73 -31.72
CA LEU A 25 10.10 -4.29 -32.06
C LEU A 25 9.23 -3.98 -33.29
N LEU A 26 8.95 -4.95 -34.15
CA LEU A 26 8.12 -4.78 -35.35
C LEU A 26 6.63 -5.05 -35.13
N LEU A 27 6.23 -5.60 -33.99
CA LEU A 27 4.84 -5.90 -33.63
C LEU A 27 4.16 -4.80 -32.79
N SER A 28 4.82 -3.66 -32.58
CA SER A 28 4.26 -2.54 -31.81
C SER A 28 3.38 -1.61 -32.67
N SER A 29 2.51 -2.16 -33.50
CA SER A 29 1.54 -1.39 -34.28
C SER A 29 0.15 -1.52 -33.66
N ASN A 30 -0.33 -0.40 -33.09
CA ASN A 30 -1.74 -0.07 -32.92
C ASN A 30 -2.63 -1.02 -32.08
N LEU A 31 -2.41 -1.08 -30.78
CA LEU A 31 -3.52 -1.27 -29.85
C LEU A 31 -4.02 0.12 -29.42
N ALA A 32 -4.93 0.69 -30.22
CA ALA A 32 -5.82 1.72 -29.76
C ALA A 32 -6.65 1.09 -28.64
N SER A 33 -6.32 1.39 -27.39
CA SER A 33 -7.15 1.04 -26.25
C SER A 33 -8.48 1.78 -26.41
N PRO A 34 -9.64 1.10 -26.43
CA PRO A 34 -10.90 1.80 -26.27
C PRO A 34 -10.87 2.48 -24.91
N SER A 35 -10.93 3.81 -24.90
CA SER A 35 -11.24 4.58 -23.71
C SER A 35 -12.65 4.18 -23.29
N ILE A 36 -12.76 3.19 -22.40
CA ILE A 36 -13.98 2.99 -21.63
C ILE A 36 -14.01 4.21 -20.71
N ALA A 37 -14.83 5.18 -21.06
CA ALA A 37 -15.25 6.19 -20.11
C ALA A 37 -16.09 5.43 -19.07
N ASP A 38 -15.43 5.01 -17.97
CA ASP A 38 -16.12 4.61 -16.77
C ASP A 38 -16.81 5.86 -16.23
N ASP A 39 -18.09 5.99 -16.58
CA ASP A 39 -19.04 6.94 -16.01
C ASP A 39 -19.47 6.43 -14.62
N ASP A 40 -18.48 6.07 -13.80
CA ASP A 40 -18.67 5.73 -12.39
C ASP A 40 -18.90 7.06 -11.64
N PRO A 41 -19.99 7.20 -10.89
CA PRO A 41 -20.26 8.44 -10.17
C PRO A 41 -19.06 8.77 -9.28
N PRO A 42 -18.68 10.05 -9.13
CA PRO A 42 -17.43 10.45 -8.49
C PRO A 42 -17.35 9.81 -7.11
N LYS A 43 -16.46 8.82 -6.98
CA LYS A 43 -16.24 8.09 -5.73
C LYS A 43 -15.86 9.12 -4.67
N LYS A 44 -16.79 9.37 -3.75
CA LYS A 44 -16.61 10.40 -2.71
C LYS A 44 -15.24 10.23 -2.05
N GLU A 45 -14.39 11.22 -2.22
CA GLU A 45 -13.04 11.17 -1.69
C GLU A 45 -13.06 11.10 -0.15
N LEU A 46 -12.27 10.18 0.40
CA LEU A 46 -12.21 9.98 1.85
C LEU A 46 -11.53 11.19 2.52
N THR A 47 -12.23 11.78 3.47
CA THR A 47 -11.69 12.84 4.34
C THR A 47 -10.98 12.25 5.56
N ILE A 48 -10.19 13.07 6.26
CA ILE A 48 -9.59 12.69 7.57
C ILE A 48 -10.66 12.18 8.51
N LYS A 49 -11.81 12.88 8.59
CA LYS A 49 -12.94 12.50 9.47
C LYS A 49 -13.50 11.12 9.09
N ASP A 50 -13.66 10.84 7.80
CA ASP A 50 -14.15 9.54 7.33
C ASP A 50 -13.19 8.42 7.73
N ILE A 51 -11.87 8.63 7.58
CA ILE A 51 -10.85 7.66 7.97
C ILE A 51 -10.87 7.44 9.48
N MET A 52 -10.93 8.51 10.29
CA MET A 52 -11.03 8.38 11.74
C MET A 52 -12.26 7.60 12.19
N VAL A 53 -13.41 7.80 11.53
CA VAL A 53 -14.61 7.03 11.83
C VAL A 53 -14.45 5.57 11.41
N LYS A 54 -13.98 5.28 10.20
CA LYS A 54 -13.88 3.91 9.66
C LYS A 54 -12.81 3.07 10.34
N ALA A 55 -11.67 3.66 10.66
CA ALA A 55 -10.54 2.94 11.25
C ALA A 55 -10.59 2.86 12.78
N HIS A 56 -11.11 3.91 13.46
CA HIS A 56 -10.91 4.09 14.89
C HIS A 56 -12.23 4.11 15.71
N LYS A 57 -13.39 3.89 15.07
CA LYS A 57 -14.66 3.73 15.76
C LYS A 57 -15.32 2.40 15.45
N PRO A 58 -16.10 1.84 16.37
CA PRO A 58 -16.90 0.66 16.08
C PRO A 58 -17.87 0.91 14.91
N ALA A 59 -18.08 -0.08 14.06
CA ALA A 59 -19.01 0.01 12.94
C ALA A 59 -20.47 0.16 13.44
N LYS A 60 -20.78 -0.44 14.58
CA LYS A 60 -22.08 -0.35 15.25
C LYS A 60 -21.89 0.05 16.72
N PRO A 61 -22.84 0.79 17.32
CA PRO A 61 -22.77 1.17 18.74
C PRO A 61 -22.68 -0.02 19.73
N THR A 62 -23.18 -1.19 19.31
CA THR A 62 -23.14 -2.44 20.09
C THR A 62 -21.79 -3.17 20.00
N GLU A 63 -20.91 -2.77 19.07
CA GLU A 63 -19.59 -3.38 18.91
C GLU A 63 -18.57 -2.71 19.83
N SER A 64 -17.82 -3.50 20.58
CA SER A 64 -16.73 -3.01 21.45
C SER A 64 -15.39 -2.91 20.73
N THR A 65 -15.34 -3.27 19.45
CA THR A 65 -14.11 -3.36 18.68
C THR A 65 -14.20 -2.55 17.38
N TYR A 66 -13.09 -2.04 16.92
CA TYR A 66 -12.93 -1.25 15.69
C TYR A 66 -11.72 -1.74 14.91
N LEU A 67 -11.59 -1.33 13.66
CA LEU A 67 -10.63 -1.89 12.72
C LEU A 67 -9.19 -1.86 13.25
N LEU A 68 -8.70 -0.71 13.71
CA LEU A 68 -7.36 -0.60 14.31
C LEU A 68 -7.20 -1.57 15.50
N LYS A 69 -8.19 -1.67 16.38
CA LYS A 69 -8.12 -2.56 17.55
C LYS A 69 -8.06 -4.02 17.14
N LYS A 70 -8.82 -4.44 16.11
CA LYS A 70 -8.75 -5.80 15.58
C LYS A 70 -7.35 -6.11 15.06
N VAL A 71 -6.77 -5.22 14.25
CA VAL A 71 -5.42 -5.39 13.71
C VAL A 71 -4.37 -5.38 14.82
N ALA A 72 -4.40 -4.41 15.72
CA ALA A 72 -3.43 -4.28 16.81
C ALA A 72 -3.46 -5.46 17.81
N THR A 73 -4.58 -6.17 17.89
CA THR A 73 -4.70 -7.39 18.73
C THR A 73 -4.45 -8.68 17.95
N GLY A 74 -4.27 -8.61 16.63
CA GLY A 74 -4.09 -9.79 15.78
C GLY A 74 -5.37 -10.59 15.54
N LYS A 75 -6.54 -9.94 15.69
CA LYS A 75 -7.87 -10.55 15.47
C LYS A 75 -8.46 -10.16 14.11
N ALA A 76 -7.77 -9.35 13.34
CA ALA A 76 -8.20 -8.93 12.01
C ALA A 76 -7.93 -10.01 10.97
N THR A 77 -8.77 -10.04 9.92
CA THR A 77 -8.47 -10.80 8.70
C THR A 77 -7.39 -10.11 7.89
N GLN A 78 -6.89 -10.76 6.86
CA GLN A 78 -5.91 -10.17 5.95
C GLN A 78 -6.48 -8.95 5.21
N GLU A 79 -7.74 -9.04 4.79
CA GLU A 79 -8.48 -7.97 4.12
C GLU A 79 -8.65 -6.76 5.06
N GLU A 80 -8.99 -6.99 6.32
CA GLU A 80 -9.10 -5.93 7.33
C GLU A 80 -7.76 -5.23 7.60
N ALA A 81 -6.66 -5.99 7.64
CA ALA A 81 -5.31 -5.41 7.77
C ALA A 81 -4.94 -4.57 6.55
N THR A 82 -5.20 -5.08 5.34
CA THR A 82 -4.99 -4.35 4.08
C THR A 82 -5.85 -3.09 4.00
N GLN A 83 -7.09 -3.16 4.45
CA GLN A 83 -7.98 -2.00 4.49
C GLN A 83 -7.49 -0.91 5.45
N LEU A 84 -6.99 -1.30 6.62
CA LEU A 84 -6.39 -0.34 7.56
C LEU A 84 -5.18 0.35 6.96
N HIS A 85 -4.30 -0.42 6.28
CA HIS A 85 -3.14 0.12 5.58
C HIS A 85 -3.56 1.15 4.53
N ALA A 86 -4.52 0.82 3.67
CA ALA A 86 -5.03 1.72 2.64
C ALA A 86 -5.64 3.01 3.22
N TYR A 87 -6.33 2.94 4.37
CA TYR A 87 -6.81 4.14 5.06
C TYR A 87 -5.67 5.03 5.54
N TYR A 88 -4.57 4.46 6.04
CA TYR A 88 -3.43 5.25 6.49
C TYR A 88 -2.60 5.81 5.34
N GLU A 89 -2.48 5.09 4.23
CA GLU A 89 -1.90 5.64 3.00
C GLU A 89 -2.69 6.87 2.54
N LYS A 90 -4.02 6.76 2.46
CA LYS A 90 -4.86 7.93 2.13
C LYS A 90 -4.71 9.05 3.15
N LEU A 91 -4.67 8.75 4.45
CA LEU A 91 -4.48 9.74 5.51
C LEU A 91 -3.18 10.53 5.33
N ALA A 92 -2.10 9.87 4.93
CA ALA A 92 -0.79 10.49 4.70
C ALA A 92 -0.80 11.48 3.52
N THR A 93 -1.73 11.35 2.58
CA THR A 93 -1.89 12.30 1.45
C THR A 93 -2.72 13.54 1.78
N LEU A 94 -3.37 13.56 2.95
CA LEU A 94 -4.26 14.65 3.33
C LEU A 94 -3.53 15.71 4.16
N THR A 95 -4.01 16.95 4.08
CA THR A 95 -3.49 18.06 4.88
C THR A 95 -4.23 18.10 6.22
N PRO A 96 -3.53 18.21 7.37
CA PRO A 96 -4.16 18.31 8.67
C PRO A 96 -4.90 19.64 8.83
N PRO A 97 -5.96 19.71 9.65
CA PRO A 97 -6.71 20.95 9.89
C PRO A 97 -5.91 22.01 10.66
N LYS A 98 -4.88 21.60 11.40
CA LYS A 98 -3.94 22.48 12.08
C LYS A 98 -2.59 21.79 12.32
N GLY A 99 -1.61 22.54 12.80
CA GLY A 99 -0.26 22.05 13.10
C GLY A 99 0.64 21.98 11.87
N GLU A 100 1.88 21.63 12.11
CA GLU A 100 2.91 21.60 11.09
C GLU A 100 2.80 20.37 10.17
N GLN A 101 2.85 20.61 8.86
CA GLN A 101 2.76 19.55 7.84
C GLN A 101 3.88 18.49 8.01
N ALA A 102 5.08 18.90 8.42
CA ALA A 102 6.18 17.97 8.65
C ALA A 102 5.89 17.00 9.81
N SER A 103 5.31 17.50 10.90
CA SER A 103 4.87 16.67 12.03
C SER A 103 3.75 15.69 11.63
N TRP A 104 2.78 16.17 10.84
CA TRP A 104 1.72 15.33 10.29
C TRP A 104 2.30 14.20 9.43
N ALA A 105 3.17 14.54 8.49
CA ALA A 105 3.81 13.57 7.60
C ALA A 105 4.59 12.50 8.40
N ALA A 106 5.36 12.90 9.42
CA ALA A 106 6.09 11.95 10.26
C ALA A 106 5.16 10.96 10.98
N LYS A 107 4.06 11.46 11.57
CA LYS A 107 3.08 10.63 12.29
C LYS A 107 2.33 9.69 11.35
N THR A 108 1.86 10.19 10.21
CA THR A 108 1.11 9.38 9.24
C THR A 108 2.00 8.35 8.55
N THR A 109 3.26 8.68 8.23
CA THR A 109 4.23 7.70 7.71
C THR A 109 4.48 6.58 8.72
N GLY A 110 4.58 6.90 10.01
CA GLY A 110 4.69 5.89 11.07
C GLY A 110 3.48 4.94 11.12
N LEU A 111 2.27 5.48 10.96
CA LEU A 111 1.04 4.67 10.88
C LEU A 111 1.03 3.76 9.65
N VAL A 112 1.39 4.28 8.47
CA VAL A 112 1.49 3.51 7.24
C VAL A 112 2.46 2.35 7.39
N ALA A 113 3.67 2.62 7.88
CA ALA A 113 4.70 1.59 8.08
C ALA A 113 4.25 0.51 9.08
N ALA A 114 3.61 0.92 10.19
CA ALA A 114 3.12 -0.03 11.18
C ALA A 114 1.94 -0.88 10.67
N ALA A 115 1.05 -0.31 9.87
CA ALA A 115 -0.04 -1.05 9.24
C ALA A 115 0.48 -2.00 8.15
N LYS A 116 1.48 -1.59 7.37
CA LYS A 116 2.16 -2.45 6.40
C LYS A 116 2.79 -3.66 7.07
N ALA A 117 3.49 -3.46 8.21
CA ALA A 117 4.04 -4.55 9.00
C ALA A 117 2.96 -5.56 9.45
N ALA A 118 1.73 -5.08 9.72
CA ALA A 118 0.61 -5.97 10.06
C ALA A 118 0.08 -6.73 8.83
N VAL A 119 0.05 -6.14 7.65
CA VAL A 119 -0.30 -6.80 6.39
C VAL A 119 0.69 -7.91 6.08
N ASP A 120 1.98 -7.64 6.25
CA ASP A 120 3.07 -8.58 6.00
C ASP A 120 3.26 -9.60 7.13
N LYS A 121 2.50 -9.47 8.21
CA LYS A 121 2.60 -10.33 9.43
C LYS A 121 3.99 -10.34 10.03
N GLU A 122 4.71 -9.21 9.97
CA GLU A 122 6.03 -9.07 10.57
C GLU A 122 6.00 -9.33 12.07
N GLU A 123 7.07 -9.90 12.60
CA GLU A 123 7.22 -10.03 14.04
C GLU A 123 7.16 -8.66 14.72
N GLY A 124 6.46 -8.57 15.83
CA GLY A 124 6.33 -7.32 16.60
C GLY A 124 5.37 -6.28 16.00
N PHE A 125 4.68 -6.54 14.90
CA PHE A 125 3.77 -5.56 14.27
C PHE A 125 2.74 -4.98 15.25
N LYS A 126 2.25 -5.78 16.21
CA LYS A 126 1.29 -5.31 17.22
C LYS A 126 1.86 -4.19 18.10
N ALA A 127 3.13 -4.31 18.47
CA ALA A 127 3.82 -3.27 19.24
C ALA A 127 4.07 -2.04 18.37
N LYS A 128 4.56 -2.21 17.14
CA LYS A 128 4.76 -1.12 16.16
C LYS A 128 3.48 -0.33 15.96
N LEU A 129 2.36 -1.02 15.71
CA LEU A 129 1.07 -0.37 15.45
C LEU A 129 0.54 0.35 16.69
N ARG A 130 0.69 -0.22 17.88
CA ARG A 130 0.28 0.42 19.14
C ARG A 130 1.07 1.71 19.40
N THR A 131 2.38 1.69 19.17
CA THR A 131 3.23 2.88 19.33
C THR A 131 2.91 3.95 18.29
N ALA A 132 2.75 3.58 17.02
CA ALA A 132 2.43 4.52 15.95
C ALA A 132 1.04 5.15 16.10
N SER A 133 0.08 4.44 16.71
CA SER A 133 -1.30 4.91 16.90
C SER A 133 -1.53 5.66 18.21
N ASP A 134 -0.55 6.44 18.67
CA ASP A 134 -0.75 7.35 19.80
C ASP A 134 -1.74 8.44 19.44
N CYS A 135 -3.01 8.21 19.83
CA CYS A 135 -4.12 9.10 19.51
C CYS A 135 -3.96 10.47 20.15
N ALA A 136 -3.46 10.51 21.39
CA ALA A 136 -3.31 11.77 22.14
C ALA A 136 -2.25 12.65 21.47
N ALA A 137 -1.07 12.12 21.22
CA ALA A 137 0.04 12.86 20.61
C ALA A 137 -0.28 13.38 19.20
N CYS A 138 -1.11 12.65 18.41
CA CYS A 138 -1.55 13.12 17.11
C CYS A 138 -2.63 14.21 17.23
N HIS A 139 -3.67 13.98 18.06
CA HIS A 139 -4.79 14.90 18.21
C HIS A 139 -4.43 16.23 18.87
N GLU A 140 -3.49 16.22 19.82
CA GLU A 140 -3.00 17.45 20.45
C GLU A 140 -2.39 18.41 19.41
N ALA A 141 -1.60 17.87 18.50
CA ALA A 141 -0.91 18.66 17.48
C ALA A 141 -1.78 19.04 16.28
N HIS A 142 -2.75 18.17 15.88
CA HIS A 142 -3.37 18.25 14.55
C HIS A 142 -4.91 18.27 14.54
N LYS A 143 -5.57 18.36 15.70
CA LYS A 143 -7.05 18.39 15.80
C LYS A 143 -7.59 19.69 16.40
#